data_dc4f2b57245ef0e6941751ebea2a1362
#
_entry.id   dc4f2b57245ef0e6941751ebea2a1362
#
_cell.length_a   1.000
_cell.length_b   1.000
_cell.length_c   1.000
_cell.angle_alpha   90.00
_cell.angle_beta   90.00
_cell.angle_gamma   90.00
#
_symmetry.space_group_name_H-M   'P 1'
#
loop_
_entity.id
_entity.type
_entity.pdbx_description
1 polymer ?
#
loop_
_entity_poly.entity_id
_entity_poly.type
_entity_poly.pdbx_seq_one_letter_code
_entity_poly.pdbx_strand_id
1 'polypeptide(L)'
;MVKATIKGKREPIELEGDMILGATIQEDAIGNSEAFIIGDVKRSILPGALAGMAVSILKAYFSGEELEKAYADFHMAFHTATEAAWEEDSDEEETGKEN
;
A
#
# COMPACT_ATOMS: atom_id res chain seq x y z
N MET A 1 17.99 -3.53 12.01
CA MET A 1 17.76 -3.77 10.58
C MET A 1 17.02 -5.07 10.36
N VAL A 2 16.05 -5.07 9.51
CA VAL A 2 15.19 -6.23 9.27
C VAL A 2 15.55 -6.86 7.93
N LYS A 3 15.50 -8.18 7.87
CA LYS A 3 15.74 -8.92 6.64
C LYS A 3 14.55 -9.82 6.36
N ALA A 4 14.15 -9.89 5.10
CA ALA A 4 13.08 -10.79 4.67
C ALA A 4 13.49 -11.51 3.39
N THR A 5 13.06 -12.76 3.29
CA THR A 5 13.27 -13.57 2.09
C THR A 5 11.90 -13.93 1.53
N ILE A 6 11.65 -13.54 0.30
CA ILE A 6 10.37 -13.83 -0.36
C ILE A 6 10.58 -14.94 -1.37
N LYS A 7 9.87 -16.04 -1.19
CA LYS A 7 9.95 -17.20 -2.08
C LYS A 7 8.71 -17.25 -2.97
N GLY A 8 8.93 -17.45 -4.25
CA GLY A 8 7.86 -17.58 -5.21
C GLY A 8 8.27 -18.55 -6.32
N LYS A 9 7.72 -18.37 -7.50
CA LYS A 9 8.04 -19.23 -8.65
C LYS A 9 9.42 -18.93 -9.24
N ARG A 10 9.98 -17.76 -8.91
CA ARG A 10 11.32 -17.34 -9.35
C ARG A 10 12.30 -17.51 -8.20
N GLU A 11 13.54 -17.07 -8.43
CA GLU A 11 14.55 -17.10 -7.39
C GLU A 11 14.07 -16.28 -6.18
N PRO A 12 14.45 -16.71 -4.95
CA PRO A 12 14.09 -15.96 -3.76
C PRO A 12 14.62 -14.52 -3.81
N ILE A 13 13.81 -13.60 -3.33
CA ILE A 13 14.19 -12.19 -3.24
C ILE A 13 14.54 -11.88 -1.80
N GLU A 14 15.73 -11.36 -1.58
CA GLU A 14 16.18 -10.97 -0.26
C GLU A 14 16.04 -9.45 -0.12
N LEU A 15 15.38 -9.02 0.94
CA LEU A 15 15.13 -7.63 1.24
C LEU A 15 15.73 -7.27 2.59
N GLU A 16 16.24 -6.06 2.70
CA GLU A 16 16.85 -5.58 3.92
C GLU A 16 16.57 -4.09 4.08
N GLY A 17 16.26 -3.66 5.31
CA GLY A 17 15.99 -2.26 5.58
C GLY A 17 15.56 -2.05 7.03
N ASP A 18 15.29 -0.81 7.39
CA ASP A 18 14.80 -0.48 8.73
C ASP A 18 13.37 -0.97 8.91
N MET A 19 12.58 -0.94 7.84
CA MET A 19 11.26 -1.55 7.83
C MET A 19 10.98 -2.09 6.42
N ILE A 20 10.18 -3.13 6.37
CA ILE A 20 9.78 -3.75 5.11
C ILE A 20 8.27 -3.75 5.02
N LEU A 21 7.76 -3.21 3.93
CA LEU A 21 6.33 -3.11 3.65
C LEU A 21 5.98 -4.02 2.49
N GLY A 22 4.82 -4.63 2.56
CA GLY A 22 4.35 -5.45 1.46
C GLY A 22 2.88 -5.78 1.57
N ALA A 23 2.35 -6.43 0.54
CA ALA A 23 0.95 -6.82 0.50
C ALA A 23 0.75 -8.00 -0.44
N THR A 24 -0.31 -8.75 -0.18
CA THR A 24 -0.81 -9.74 -1.11
C THR A 24 -2.11 -9.23 -1.71
N ILE A 25 -2.30 -9.44 -3.00
CA ILE A 25 -3.46 -8.95 -3.72
C ILE A 25 -4.07 -10.10 -4.52
N GLN A 26 -5.38 -10.26 -4.41
CA GLN A 26 -6.12 -11.24 -5.21
C GLN A 26 -6.84 -10.50 -6.34
N GLU A 27 -6.65 -10.95 -7.57
CA GLU A 27 -7.21 -10.26 -8.74
C GLU A 27 -8.74 -10.17 -8.71
N ASP A 28 -9.40 -11.20 -8.20
CA ASP A 28 -10.86 -11.25 -8.13
C ASP A 28 -11.42 -10.59 -6.88
N ALA A 29 -10.55 -10.15 -5.97
CA ALA A 29 -10.96 -9.53 -4.71
C ALA A 29 -9.96 -8.47 -4.28
N ILE A 30 -9.74 -7.47 -5.13
CA ILE A 30 -8.73 -6.43 -4.92
C ILE A 30 -8.91 -5.72 -3.57
N GLY A 31 -10.15 -5.53 -3.13
CA GLY A 31 -10.43 -4.89 -1.86
C GLY A 31 -10.02 -5.71 -0.63
N ASN A 32 -9.69 -6.99 -0.81
CA ASN A 32 -9.32 -7.88 0.29
C ASN A 32 -7.82 -8.15 0.35
N SER A 33 -7.01 -7.16 0.00
CA SER A 33 -5.57 -7.30 0.11
C SER A 33 -5.13 -7.33 1.57
N GLU A 34 -4.10 -8.11 1.86
CA GLU A 34 -3.50 -8.15 3.19
C GLU A 34 -2.15 -7.46 3.12
N ALA A 35 -1.95 -6.48 3.98
CA ALA A 35 -0.69 -5.75 4.06
C ALA A 35 0.10 -6.20 5.29
N PHE A 36 1.41 -6.10 5.20
CA PHE A 36 2.27 -6.39 6.34
C PHE A 36 3.37 -5.35 6.45
N ILE A 37 3.82 -5.14 7.67
CA ILE A 37 4.95 -4.27 7.98
C ILE A 37 5.84 -5.02 8.95
N ILE A 38 7.14 -5.09 8.65
CA ILE A 38 8.13 -5.72 9.51
C ILE A 38 9.18 -4.69 9.87
N GLY A 39 9.54 -4.61 11.15
CA GLY A 39 10.58 -3.71 11.64
C GLY A 39 10.04 -2.57 12.48
N ASP A 40 10.88 -1.57 12.72
CA ASP A 40 10.52 -0.40 13.50
C ASP A 40 9.73 0.59 12.65
N VAL A 41 8.45 0.73 12.95
CA VAL A 41 7.57 1.60 12.17
C VAL A 41 7.58 3.01 12.75
N LYS A 42 8.04 3.96 11.96
CA LYS A 42 8.00 5.38 12.32
C LYS A 42 6.81 6.00 11.61
N ARG A 43 5.83 6.42 12.39
CA ARG A 43 4.58 6.97 11.83
C ARG A 43 4.79 8.18 10.94
N SER A 44 5.77 9.00 11.26
CA SER A 44 6.02 10.24 10.52
C SER A 44 6.48 10.00 9.08
N ILE A 45 7.16 8.89 8.80
CA ILE A 45 7.66 8.61 7.46
C ILE A 45 6.79 7.62 6.70
N LEU A 46 5.83 6.98 7.37
CA LEU A 46 5.03 5.93 6.77
C LEU A 46 4.26 6.38 5.51
N PRO A 47 3.56 7.52 5.52
CA PRO A 47 2.86 7.96 4.31
C PRO A 47 3.80 8.15 3.11
N GLY A 48 4.96 8.78 3.35
CA GLY A 48 5.96 8.97 2.30
C GLY A 48 6.54 7.67 1.80
N ALA A 49 6.78 6.71 2.70
CA ALA A 49 7.29 5.40 2.34
C ALA A 49 6.30 4.65 1.44
N LEU A 50 5.00 4.71 1.77
CA LEU A 50 3.97 4.09 0.95
C LEU A 50 3.88 4.72 -0.44
N ALA A 51 3.95 6.05 -0.50
CA ALA A 51 3.93 6.77 -1.77
C ALA A 51 5.15 6.40 -2.63
N GLY A 52 6.31 6.35 -2.01
CA GLY A 52 7.54 5.95 -2.72
C GLY A 52 7.46 4.53 -3.26
N MET A 53 6.91 3.61 -2.48
CA MET A 53 6.72 2.24 -2.91
C MET A 53 5.79 2.17 -4.12
N ALA A 54 4.67 2.88 -4.08
CA ALA A 54 3.71 2.91 -5.19
C ALA A 54 4.35 3.45 -6.46
N VAL A 55 5.08 4.55 -6.36
CA VAL A 55 5.78 5.15 -7.52
C VAL A 55 6.79 4.16 -8.10
N SER A 56 7.59 3.53 -7.25
CA SER A 56 8.60 2.58 -7.70
C SER A 56 7.98 1.40 -8.45
N ILE A 57 6.88 0.88 -7.95
CA ILE A 57 6.20 -0.24 -8.61
C ILE A 57 5.63 0.19 -9.97
N LEU A 58 4.97 1.34 -10.01
CA LEU A 58 4.39 1.81 -11.28
C LEU A 58 5.45 2.09 -12.33
N LYS A 59 6.56 2.69 -11.92
CA LYS A 59 7.68 2.95 -12.84
C LYS A 59 8.31 1.68 -13.38
N ALA A 60 8.22 0.58 -12.65
CA ALA A 60 8.77 -0.69 -13.10
C ALA A 60 7.95 -1.30 -14.25
N TYR A 61 6.66 -0.99 -14.32
CA TYR A 61 5.74 -1.62 -15.28
C TYR A 61 5.21 -0.68 -16.36
N PHE A 62 5.32 0.62 -16.18
CA PHE A 62 4.78 1.61 -17.10
C PHE A 62 5.83 2.66 -17.46
N SER A 63 5.68 3.28 -18.63
CA SER A 63 6.57 4.35 -19.06
C SER A 63 5.79 5.34 -19.92
N GLY A 64 6.32 6.59 -20.04
CA GLY A 64 5.74 7.60 -20.87
C GLY A 64 4.31 7.96 -20.50
N GLU A 65 3.44 8.05 -21.49
CA GLU A 65 2.03 8.41 -21.29
C GLU A 65 1.28 7.35 -20.48
N GLU A 66 1.65 6.09 -20.62
CA GLU A 66 1.06 5.01 -19.84
C GLU A 66 1.36 5.17 -18.36
N LEU A 67 2.57 5.65 -18.04
CA LEU A 67 2.95 5.91 -16.65
C LEU A 67 2.15 7.06 -16.07
N GLU A 68 1.96 8.14 -16.85
CA GLU A 68 1.14 9.27 -16.41
C GLU A 68 -0.29 8.83 -16.14
N LYS A 69 -0.84 7.99 -17.01
CA LYS A 69 -2.17 7.44 -16.80
C LYS A 69 -2.22 6.55 -15.57
N ALA A 70 -1.19 5.74 -15.35
CA ALA A 70 -1.13 4.87 -14.18
C ALA A 70 -1.10 5.68 -12.88
N TYR A 71 -0.39 6.80 -12.87
CA TYR A 71 -0.40 7.69 -11.72
C TYR A 71 -1.79 8.28 -11.47
N ALA A 72 -2.46 8.72 -12.52
CA ALA A 72 -3.82 9.25 -12.41
C ALA A 72 -4.80 8.19 -11.90
N ASP A 73 -4.72 6.98 -12.43
CA ASP A 73 -5.54 5.86 -11.99
C ASP A 73 -5.27 5.52 -10.53
N PHE A 74 -4.02 5.58 -10.11
CA PHE A 74 -3.64 5.36 -8.72
C PHE A 74 -4.25 6.43 -7.81
N HIS A 75 -4.19 7.70 -8.20
CA HIS A 75 -4.79 8.77 -7.42
C HIS A 75 -6.29 8.57 -7.25
N MET A 76 -6.98 8.18 -8.32
CA MET A 76 -8.42 7.93 -8.26
C MET A 76 -8.73 6.74 -7.35
N ALA A 77 -7.99 5.66 -7.50
CA ALA A 77 -8.18 4.47 -6.67
C ALA A 77 -7.91 4.77 -5.20
N PHE A 78 -6.85 5.51 -4.93
CA PHE A 78 -6.50 5.91 -3.57
C PHE A 78 -7.58 6.81 -2.96
N HIS A 79 -8.06 7.78 -3.74
CA HIS A 79 -9.13 8.68 -3.30
C HIS A 79 -10.41 7.90 -2.96
N THR A 80 -10.80 6.98 -3.84
CA THR A 80 -11.99 6.15 -3.62
C THR A 80 -11.84 5.30 -2.36
N ALA A 81 -10.68 4.70 -2.17
CA ALA A 81 -10.41 3.87 -1.00
C ALA A 81 -10.44 4.70 0.29
N THR A 82 -9.87 5.91 0.26
CA THR A 82 -9.85 6.76 1.44
C THR A 82 -11.24 7.30 1.77
N GLU A 83 -12.06 7.60 0.76
CA GLU A 83 -13.44 8.01 1.00
C GLU A 83 -14.26 6.91 1.68
N ALA A 84 -14.12 5.67 1.20
CA ALA A 84 -14.79 4.53 1.80
C ALA A 84 -14.36 4.32 3.26
N ALA A 85 -13.06 4.39 3.52
CA ALA A 85 -12.53 4.25 4.86
C ALA A 85 -12.97 5.41 5.76
N TRP A 86 -13.04 6.61 5.21
CA TRP A 86 -13.48 7.80 5.94
C TRP A 86 -14.95 7.68 6.37
N GLU A 87 -15.81 7.18 5.49
CA GLU A 87 -17.21 6.96 5.80
C GLU A 87 -17.38 5.95 6.93
N GLU A 88 -16.60 4.86 6.91
CA GLU A 88 -16.61 3.86 7.98
C GLU A 88 -16.16 4.47 9.31
N ASP A 89 -15.09 5.24 9.29
CA ASP A 89 -14.58 5.90 10.50
C ASP A 89 -15.58 6.92 11.04
N SER A 90 -16.26 7.66 10.16
CA SER A 90 -17.27 8.64 10.56
C SER A 90 -18.44 7.96 11.26
N ASP A 91 -18.88 6.83 10.74
CA ASP A 91 -19.96 6.05 11.35
C ASP A 91 -19.54 5.55 12.73
N GLU A 92 -18.33 5.05 12.87
CA GLU A 92 -17.79 4.60 14.15
C GLU A 92 -17.69 5.75 15.15
N GLU A 93 -17.25 6.93 14.71
CA GLU A 93 -17.14 8.10 15.55
C GLU A 93 -18.51 8.56 16.05
N GLU A 94 -19.52 8.56 15.17
CA GLU A 94 -20.86 8.90 15.55
C GLU A 94 -21.41 7.96 16.61
N THR A 95 -21.17 6.67 16.43
CA THR A 95 -21.58 5.67 17.41
C THR A 95 -20.87 5.89 18.74
N GLY A 96 -19.59 6.22 18.70
CA GLY A 96 -18.81 6.50 19.89
C GLY A 96 -19.28 7.75 20.63
N LYS A 97 -19.71 8.77 19.91
CA LYS A 97 -20.19 10.01 20.51
C LYS A 97 -21.53 9.84 21.22
N GLU A 98 -22.36 8.96 20.73
CA GLU A 98 -23.65 8.70 21.32
C GLU A 98 -23.55 7.95 22.65
N ASN A 99 -22.47 7.25 22.83
CA ASN A 99 -22.19 6.52 24.05
C ASN A 99 -21.50 7.41 25.09
#